data_2fe42f14096754ec37f0e5edeb46b173
#
_entry.id   2fe42f14096754ec37f0e5edeb46b173
#
_cell.length_a   1.000
_cell.length_b   1.000
_cell.length_c   1.000
_cell.angle_alpha   90.00
_cell.angle_beta   90.00
_cell.angle_gamma   90.00
#
_symmetry.space_group_name_H-M   'P 1'
#
loop_
_entity.id
_entity.type
_entity.pdbx_description
1 polymer ?
#
loop_
_entity_poly.entity_id
_entity_poly.type
_entity_poly.pdbx_seq_one_letter_code
_entity_poly.pdbx_strand_id
1 'polypeptide(L)'
;ADGSSRYSEGNKWGYFPAAALAWRISDEAFLKDISWLSDLKLRLGYGETGSTAINPYSTLNMLSQGKAALGSGLVTSYAPSSTLPSELKWETTSQWNIGLDLSLFKSRLRITADYYDKTTRDLLNNVSLPTSSGYTTTVKNVGKMGNRGFELLVEGDVFQQKEFSWTLSANLGLNKNKIKELY
;
A
#
# COMPACT_ATOMS: atom_id res chain seq x y z
N ALA A 1 -0.46 -5.98 -15.00
CA ALA A 1 -1.91 -5.78 -15.05
C ALA A 1 -2.58 -6.86 -14.22
N ASP A 2 -3.57 -6.48 -13.42
CA ASP A 2 -4.31 -7.40 -12.57
C ASP A 2 -5.80 -7.32 -12.92
N GLY A 3 -6.51 -8.44 -12.82
CA GLY A 3 -7.92 -8.54 -13.13
C GLY A 3 -8.74 -9.00 -11.91
N SER A 4 -9.92 -8.41 -11.73
CA SER A 4 -10.84 -8.82 -10.66
C SER A 4 -12.27 -8.90 -11.18
N SER A 5 -12.95 -10.03 -10.94
CA SER A 5 -14.35 -10.21 -11.25
C SER A 5 -15.30 -9.48 -10.29
N ARG A 6 -14.77 -8.88 -9.23
CA ARG A 6 -15.56 -8.12 -8.24
C ARG A 6 -16.04 -6.78 -8.74
N TYR A 7 -15.38 -6.23 -9.76
CA TYR A 7 -15.72 -4.94 -10.38
C TYR A 7 -16.65 -5.08 -11.56
N SER A 8 -17.38 -4.00 -11.85
CA SER A 8 -18.24 -3.89 -13.02
C SER A 8 -17.43 -3.93 -14.33
N GLU A 9 -18.13 -4.14 -15.41
CA GLU A 9 -17.56 -4.06 -16.75
C GLU A 9 -16.88 -2.69 -16.97
N GLY A 10 -15.68 -2.71 -17.57
CA GLY A 10 -14.85 -1.51 -17.72
C GLY A 10 -13.84 -1.27 -16.59
N ASN A 11 -14.11 -1.71 -15.36
CA ASN A 11 -13.23 -1.51 -14.19
C ASN A 11 -12.54 -2.79 -13.70
N LYS A 12 -12.71 -3.91 -14.39
CA LYS A 12 -12.16 -5.22 -13.98
C LYS A 12 -10.64 -5.27 -14.03
N TRP A 13 -10.01 -4.50 -14.91
CA TRP A 13 -8.58 -4.51 -15.12
C TRP A 13 -7.91 -3.28 -14.53
N GLY A 14 -6.85 -3.50 -13.74
CA GLY A 14 -5.96 -2.47 -13.20
C GLY A 14 -4.56 -2.58 -13.80
N TYR A 15 -3.93 -1.44 -14.08
CA TYR A 15 -2.56 -1.35 -14.58
C TYR A 15 -1.71 -0.66 -13.54
N PHE A 16 -0.68 -1.36 -13.04
CA PHE A 16 0.16 -0.90 -11.94
C PHE A 16 1.63 -0.92 -12.39
N PRO A 17 2.12 0.18 -12.98
CA PRO A 17 3.51 0.26 -13.43
C PRO A 17 4.46 0.28 -12.23
N ALA A 18 5.67 -0.28 -12.43
CA ALA A 18 6.76 -0.19 -11.49
C ALA A 18 8.09 -0.07 -12.23
N ALA A 19 9.00 0.72 -11.66
CA ALA A 19 10.36 0.89 -12.16
C ALA A 19 11.32 1.04 -10.99
N ALA A 20 12.53 0.47 -11.12
CA ALA A 20 13.59 0.62 -10.13
C ALA A 20 14.93 0.84 -10.81
N LEU A 21 15.75 1.69 -10.17
CA LEU A 21 17.12 1.98 -10.56
C LEU A 21 18.02 1.78 -9.35
N ALA A 22 19.16 1.14 -9.56
CA ALA A 22 20.20 1.02 -8.56
C ALA A 22 21.55 1.40 -9.18
N TRP A 23 22.25 2.33 -8.51
CA TRP A 23 23.56 2.78 -8.94
C TRP A 23 24.58 2.52 -7.84
N ARG A 24 25.57 1.69 -8.17
CA ARG A 24 26.71 1.41 -7.28
C ARG A 24 27.78 2.47 -7.53
N ILE A 25 27.75 3.50 -6.69
CA ILE A 25 28.62 4.67 -6.81
C ILE A 25 30.07 4.31 -6.45
N SER A 26 30.27 3.32 -5.57
CA SER A 26 31.60 2.83 -5.18
C SER A 26 32.42 2.26 -6.32
N ASP A 27 31.77 1.82 -7.42
CA ASP A 27 32.47 1.26 -8.59
C ASP A 27 32.99 2.35 -9.56
N GLU A 28 32.61 3.61 -9.33
CA GLU A 28 33.00 4.74 -10.16
C GLU A 28 34.46 5.14 -9.93
N ALA A 29 35.12 5.60 -11.01
CA ALA A 29 36.55 5.89 -11.00
C ALA A 29 36.97 6.91 -9.91
N PHE A 30 36.10 7.85 -9.59
CA PHE A 30 36.36 8.90 -8.60
C PHE A 30 36.26 8.43 -7.13
N LEU A 31 35.78 7.22 -6.86
CA LEU A 31 35.67 6.64 -5.51
C LEU A 31 36.54 5.41 -5.29
N LYS A 32 37.15 4.84 -6.37
CA LYS A 32 37.94 3.60 -6.28
C LYS A 32 39.12 3.65 -5.32
N ASP A 33 39.71 4.84 -5.15
CA ASP A 33 40.92 5.02 -4.33
C ASP A 33 40.61 5.29 -2.83
N ILE A 34 39.33 5.28 -2.46
CA ILE A 34 38.91 5.54 -1.10
C ILE A 34 38.94 4.24 -0.28
N SER A 35 40.02 4.01 0.43
CA SER A 35 40.29 2.75 1.13
C SER A 35 39.34 2.40 2.29
N TRP A 36 38.68 3.39 2.88
CA TRP A 36 37.71 3.18 3.95
C TRP A 36 36.28 2.92 3.47
N LEU A 37 35.97 3.28 2.18
CA LEU A 37 34.69 3.03 1.56
C LEU A 37 34.70 1.63 0.95
N SER A 38 33.81 0.75 1.39
CA SER A 38 33.70 -0.62 0.90
C SER A 38 32.60 -0.78 -0.13
N ASP A 39 31.46 -0.12 0.06
CA ASP A 39 30.34 -0.09 -0.87
C ASP A 39 29.50 1.17 -0.65
N LEU A 40 29.03 1.74 -1.74
CA LEU A 40 28.08 2.85 -1.75
C LEU A 40 27.10 2.65 -2.89
N LYS A 41 25.84 2.42 -2.56
CA LYS A 41 24.77 2.15 -3.52
C LYS A 41 23.58 3.04 -3.27
N LEU A 42 23.13 3.73 -4.33
CA LEU A 42 21.88 4.47 -4.35
C LEU A 42 20.79 3.62 -5.00
N ARG A 43 19.61 3.59 -4.39
CA ARG A 43 18.43 2.90 -4.89
C ARG A 43 17.30 3.89 -5.07
N LEU A 44 16.65 3.86 -6.22
CA LEU A 44 15.46 4.64 -6.53
C LEU A 44 14.38 3.67 -7.00
N GLY A 45 13.18 3.82 -6.49
CA GLY A 45 12.06 2.98 -6.88
C GLY A 45 10.78 3.79 -7.00
N TYR A 46 9.97 3.43 -7.97
CA TYR A 46 8.59 3.84 -8.10
C TYR A 46 7.74 2.61 -8.39
N GLY A 47 6.59 2.52 -7.75
CA GLY A 47 5.65 1.45 -8.05
C GLY A 47 4.23 1.82 -7.71
N GLU A 48 3.31 1.26 -8.47
CA GLU A 48 1.90 1.30 -8.16
C GLU A 48 1.40 -0.10 -7.82
N THR A 49 0.46 -0.18 -6.88
CA THR A 49 -0.22 -1.42 -6.51
C THR A 49 -1.72 -1.16 -6.40
N GLY A 50 -2.52 -2.12 -6.84
CA GLY A 50 -3.96 -2.10 -6.70
C GLY A 50 -4.43 -2.96 -5.52
N SER A 51 -5.53 -2.54 -4.91
CA SER A 51 -6.24 -3.33 -3.91
C SER A 51 -7.71 -3.47 -4.29
N THR A 52 -8.25 -4.68 -4.07
CA THR A 52 -9.66 -5.01 -4.28
C THR A 52 -10.38 -5.16 -2.95
N ALA A 53 -10.37 -4.12 -2.14
CA ALA A 53 -10.95 -4.13 -0.79
C ALA A 53 -12.48 -4.09 -0.79
N ILE A 54 -13.14 -4.84 -1.69
CA ILE A 54 -14.59 -4.99 -1.77
C ILE A 54 -15.01 -6.45 -1.65
N ASN A 55 -16.19 -6.67 -1.09
CA ASN A 55 -16.80 -7.99 -1.08
C ASN A 55 -17.26 -8.42 -2.49
N PRO A 56 -17.29 -9.72 -2.78
CA PRO A 56 -17.91 -10.22 -3.99
C PRO A 56 -19.36 -9.71 -4.10
N TYR A 57 -19.79 -9.45 -5.34
CA TYR A 57 -21.16 -9.00 -5.66
C TYR A 57 -21.56 -7.60 -5.16
N SER A 58 -20.65 -6.83 -4.54
CA SER A 58 -20.94 -5.46 -4.05
C SER A 58 -21.36 -4.47 -5.14
N THR A 59 -21.04 -4.78 -6.40
CA THR A 59 -21.41 -3.97 -7.57
C THR A 59 -22.74 -4.39 -8.20
N LEU A 60 -23.42 -5.40 -7.65
CA LEU A 60 -24.67 -5.93 -8.18
C LEU A 60 -25.85 -5.52 -7.32
N ASN A 61 -27.01 -5.35 -7.97
CA ASN A 61 -28.29 -5.21 -7.29
C ASN A 61 -28.66 -6.51 -6.60
N MET A 62 -28.57 -6.54 -5.28
CA MET A 62 -28.92 -7.70 -4.47
C MET A 62 -30.32 -7.53 -3.84
N LEU A 63 -31.02 -8.63 -3.72
CA LEU A 63 -32.28 -8.69 -2.99
C LEU A 63 -32.05 -9.34 -1.63
N SER A 64 -32.65 -8.76 -0.60
CA SER A 64 -32.75 -9.33 0.74
C SER A 64 -34.06 -10.09 0.86
N GLN A 65 -33.98 -11.32 1.36
CA GLN A 65 -35.16 -12.12 1.67
C GLN A 65 -35.68 -11.75 3.07
N GLY A 66 -36.96 -11.52 3.15
CA GLY A 66 -37.68 -11.25 4.41
C GLY A 66 -38.97 -12.03 4.48
N LYS A 67 -39.76 -11.73 5.49
CA LYS A 67 -41.14 -12.21 5.64
C LYS A 67 -42.07 -11.01 5.76
N ALA A 68 -43.17 -11.04 5.03
CA ALA A 68 -44.23 -10.05 5.11
C ALA A 68 -45.54 -10.72 5.52
N ALA A 69 -46.33 -10.05 6.33
CA ALA A 69 -47.68 -10.50 6.66
C ALA A 69 -48.62 -10.17 5.50
N LEU A 70 -49.30 -11.17 4.96
CA LEU A 70 -50.32 -11.02 3.93
C LEU A 70 -51.57 -11.77 4.36
N GLY A 71 -52.62 -11.03 4.74
CA GLY A 71 -53.83 -11.62 5.35
C GLY A 71 -53.45 -12.23 6.71
N SER A 72 -53.85 -13.51 6.91
CA SER A 72 -53.55 -14.26 8.15
C SER A 72 -52.24 -15.05 8.10
N GLY A 73 -51.46 -14.96 7.03
CA GLY A 73 -50.25 -15.75 6.80
C GLY A 73 -48.98 -14.90 6.66
N LEU A 74 -47.81 -15.55 6.92
CA LEU A 74 -46.51 -15.02 6.63
C LEU A 74 -46.03 -15.55 5.26
N VAL A 75 -45.73 -14.66 4.34
CA VAL A 75 -45.20 -14.98 3.04
C VAL A 75 -43.72 -14.52 2.88
N THR A 76 -42.96 -15.19 2.08
CA THR A 76 -41.61 -14.76 1.76
C THR A 76 -41.70 -13.48 0.91
N SER A 77 -40.96 -12.47 1.32
CA SER A 77 -40.84 -11.20 0.62
C SER A 77 -39.40 -10.97 0.17
N TYR A 78 -39.25 -10.22 -0.90
CA TYR A 78 -37.95 -9.79 -1.40
C TYR A 78 -37.95 -8.26 -1.51
N ALA A 79 -36.90 -7.65 -0.98
CA ALA A 79 -36.70 -6.21 -1.05
C ALA A 79 -35.29 -5.91 -1.52
N PRO A 80 -35.00 -4.75 -2.11
CA PRO A 80 -33.62 -4.34 -2.36
C PRO A 80 -32.78 -4.41 -1.09
N SER A 81 -31.51 -4.81 -1.21
CA SER A 81 -30.59 -4.77 -0.08
C SER A 81 -30.43 -3.34 0.45
N SER A 82 -30.00 -3.19 1.69
CA SER A 82 -29.80 -1.87 2.30
C SER A 82 -28.63 -1.07 1.69
N THR A 83 -27.78 -1.73 0.90
CA THR A 83 -26.63 -1.10 0.24
C THR A 83 -26.93 -0.86 -1.23
N LEU A 84 -26.86 0.40 -1.65
CA LEU A 84 -26.97 0.79 -3.04
C LEU A 84 -25.68 0.37 -3.78
N PRO A 85 -25.77 -0.46 -4.84
CA PRO A 85 -24.61 -0.78 -5.66
C PRO A 85 -24.09 0.45 -6.39
N SER A 86 -22.78 0.48 -6.64
CA SER A 86 -22.13 1.57 -7.35
C SER A 86 -21.04 1.03 -8.27
N GLU A 87 -20.67 1.83 -9.26
CA GLU A 87 -19.51 1.56 -10.10
C GLU A 87 -18.25 1.82 -9.28
N LEU A 88 -17.53 0.74 -8.98
CA LEU A 88 -16.32 0.77 -8.18
C LEU A 88 -15.10 0.50 -9.04
N LYS A 89 -14.00 1.15 -8.69
CA LYS A 89 -12.68 0.93 -9.29
C LYS A 89 -11.66 0.55 -8.22
N TRP A 90 -10.49 0.13 -8.68
CA TRP A 90 -9.38 -0.26 -7.83
C TRP A 90 -8.94 0.89 -6.92
N GLU A 91 -8.70 0.58 -5.65
CA GLU A 91 -7.84 1.44 -4.83
C GLU A 91 -6.43 1.38 -5.39
N THR A 92 -5.80 2.50 -5.60
CA THR A 92 -4.45 2.57 -6.14
C THR A 92 -3.50 3.21 -5.14
N THR A 93 -2.43 2.51 -4.82
CA THR A 93 -1.33 3.03 -4.02
C THR A 93 -0.12 3.25 -4.91
N SER A 94 0.33 4.49 -5.02
CA SER A 94 1.60 4.87 -5.62
C SER A 94 2.65 5.12 -4.55
N GLN A 95 3.87 4.62 -4.76
CA GLN A 95 4.97 4.74 -3.80
C GLN A 95 6.27 5.11 -4.51
N TRP A 96 6.99 6.08 -3.94
CA TRP A 96 8.37 6.41 -4.24
C TRP A 96 9.27 5.96 -3.10
N ASN A 97 10.41 5.38 -3.46
CA ASN A 97 11.43 4.96 -2.51
C ASN A 97 12.78 5.50 -2.95
N ILE A 98 13.53 6.04 -1.99
CA ILE A 98 14.94 6.42 -2.14
C ILE A 98 15.70 5.71 -1.03
N GLY A 99 16.65 4.86 -1.39
CA GLY A 99 17.48 4.11 -0.45
C GLY A 99 18.97 4.32 -0.69
N LEU A 100 19.73 4.36 0.39
CA LEU A 100 21.18 4.46 0.39
C LEU A 100 21.75 3.31 1.21
N ASP A 101 22.58 2.49 0.59
CA ASP A 101 23.36 1.44 1.25
C ASP A 101 24.81 1.88 1.29
N LEU A 102 25.39 1.96 2.48
CA LEU A 102 26.75 2.39 2.73
C LEU A 102 27.46 1.33 3.58
N SER A 103 28.60 0.86 3.09
CA SER A 103 29.48 -0.05 3.83
C SER A 103 30.87 0.54 3.95
N LEU A 104 31.40 0.57 5.18
CA LEU A 104 32.65 1.19 5.53
C LEU A 104 33.60 0.20 6.22
N PHE A 105 34.91 0.49 6.15
CA PHE A 105 35.97 -0.22 6.88
C PHE A 105 35.97 -1.73 6.59
N LYS A 106 36.02 -2.13 5.32
CA LYS A 106 35.91 -3.52 4.87
C LYS A 106 34.59 -4.18 5.34
N SER A 107 33.48 -3.42 5.21
CA SER A 107 32.11 -3.82 5.59
C SER A 107 31.92 -4.07 7.09
N ARG A 108 32.81 -3.56 7.96
CA ARG A 108 32.62 -3.65 9.40
C ARG A 108 31.52 -2.72 9.91
N LEU A 109 31.23 -1.63 9.21
CA LEU A 109 30.12 -0.74 9.50
C LEU A 109 29.22 -0.70 8.26
N ARG A 110 27.96 -1.09 8.43
CA ARG A 110 26.92 -1.08 7.39
C ARG A 110 25.79 -0.16 7.82
N ILE A 111 25.40 0.73 6.92
CA ILE A 111 24.33 1.70 7.15
C ILE A 111 23.38 1.59 5.96
N THR A 112 22.10 1.36 6.25
CA THR A 112 21.02 1.41 5.26
C THR A 112 20.05 2.50 5.69
N ALA A 113 19.79 3.46 4.80
CA ALA A 113 18.84 4.53 5.01
C ALA A 113 17.82 4.54 3.88
N ASP A 114 16.55 4.47 4.22
CA ASP A 114 15.45 4.45 3.27
C ASP A 114 14.45 5.57 3.59
N TYR A 115 14.03 6.28 2.56
CA TYR A 115 12.91 7.22 2.61
C TYR A 115 11.84 6.79 1.63
N TYR A 116 10.58 6.82 2.06
CA TYR A 116 9.46 6.53 1.20
C TYR A 116 8.33 7.56 1.34
N ASP A 117 7.64 7.80 0.24
CA ASP A 117 6.36 8.52 0.19
C ASP A 117 5.35 7.67 -0.56
N LYS A 118 4.30 7.30 0.13
CA LYS A 118 3.20 6.46 -0.34
C LYS A 118 1.91 7.26 -0.33
N THR A 119 1.17 7.20 -1.42
CA THR A 119 -0.15 7.82 -1.52
C THR A 119 -1.15 6.80 -2.04
N THR A 120 -2.18 6.52 -1.25
CA THR A 120 -3.34 5.71 -1.65
C THR A 120 -4.46 6.63 -2.08
N ARG A 121 -5.00 6.37 -3.26
CA ARG A 121 -6.11 7.10 -3.88
C ARG A 121 -7.29 6.16 -4.09
N ASP A 122 -8.46 6.76 -4.28
CA ASP A 122 -9.69 6.02 -4.58
C ASP A 122 -10.04 4.99 -3.48
N LEU A 123 -9.80 5.36 -2.21
CA LEU A 123 -10.13 4.52 -1.06
C LEU A 123 -11.60 4.13 -1.09
N LEU A 124 -11.89 2.86 -0.88
CA LEU A 124 -13.24 2.31 -0.85
C LEU A 124 -13.83 2.51 0.54
N ASN A 125 -14.82 3.39 0.65
CA ASN A 125 -15.49 3.70 1.90
C ASN A 125 -17.01 3.57 1.79
N ASN A 126 -17.63 3.16 2.90
CA ASN A 126 -19.07 3.21 3.07
C ASN A 126 -19.52 4.66 3.29
N VAL A 127 -20.42 5.11 2.45
CA VAL A 127 -21.05 6.43 2.53
C VAL A 127 -22.51 6.23 2.93
N SER A 128 -22.97 6.93 3.99
CA SER A 128 -24.36 6.92 4.40
C SER A 128 -25.23 7.67 3.40
N LEU A 129 -26.40 7.13 3.11
CA LEU A 129 -27.40 7.73 2.23
C LEU A 129 -28.61 8.17 3.05
N PRO A 130 -29.31 9.23 2.59
CA PRO A 130 -30.62 9.57 3.15
C PRO A 130 -31.60 8.40 3.01
N THR A 131 -32.35 8.08 4.06
CA THR A 131 -33.32 6.97 4.05
C THR A 131 -34.43 7.13 3.01
N SER A 132 -34.69 8.35 2.55
CA SER A 132 -35.61 8.65 1.45
C SER A 132 -35.19 8.01 0.12
N SER A 133 -33.91 7.61 -0.05
CA SER A 133 -33.42 6.89 -1.22
C SER A 133 -33.84 5.41 -1.27
N GLY A 134 -34.37 4.87 -0.17
CA GLY A 134 -34.65 3.44 -0.01
C GLY A 134 -33.42 2.61 0.39
N TYR A 135 -32.26 3.21 0.49
CA TYR A 135 -30.99 2.59 0.87
C TYR A 135 -30.38 3.31 2.08
N THR A 136 -29.58 2.61 2.86
CA THR A 136 -28.90 3.20 4.02
C THR A 136 -27.47 3.58 3.73
N THR A 137 -26.79 2.84 2.87
CA THR A 137 -25.37 3.01 2.53
C THR A 137 -25.09 2.76 1.06
N THR A 138 -23.95 3.29 0.60
CA THR A 138 -23.32 2.91 -0.67
C THR A 138 -21.82 2.84 -0.46
N VAL A 139 -21.13 2.02 -1.25
CA VAL A 139 -19.67 2.04 -1.30
C VAL A 139 -19.23 2.99 -2.41
N LYS A 140 -18.25 3.84 -2.14
CA LYS A 140 -17.68 4.75 -3.15
C LYS A 140 -16.15 4.76 -3.05
N ASN A 141 -15.50 5.00 -4.18
CA ASN A 141 -14.09 5.34 -4.22
C ASN A 141 -13.92 6.81 -3.81
N VAL A 142 -13.76 7.05 -2.52
CA VAL A 142 -13.66 8.39 -1.93
C VAL A 142 -12.55 8.42 -0.90
N GLY A 143 -11.76 9.48 -0.94
CA GLY A 143 -10.68 9.67 0.00
C GLY A 143 -9.30 9.37 -0.57
N LYS A 144 -8.33 9.99 0.09
CA LYS A 144 -6.92 9.90 -0.22
C LYS A 144 -6.10 9.93 1.05
N MET A 145 -5.17 9.01 1.17
CA MET A 145 -4.28 8.90 2.33
C MET A 145 -2.83 8.95 1.88
N GLY A 146 -2.02 9.69 2.63
CA GLY A 146 -0.57 9.73 2.46
C GLY A 146 0.13 9.09 3.65
N ASN A 147 1.18 8.34 3.36
CA ASN A 147 2.08 7.78 4.34
C ASN A 147 3.51 8.04 3.87
N ARG A 148 4.33 8.65 4.71
CA ARG A 148 5.74 8.88 4.45
C ARG A 148 6.56 8.50 5.66
N GLY A 149 7.74 7.98 5.42
CA GLY A 149 8.60 7.57 6.50
C GLY A 149 10.07 7.58 6.11
N PHE A 150 10.88 7.49 7.15
CA PHE A 150 12.31 7.34 7.07
C PHE A 150 12.71 6.16 7.95
N GLU A 151 13.55 5.29 7.43
CA GLU A 151 14.07 4.12 8.12
C GLU A 151 15.59 4.15 8.06
N LEU A 152 16.23 3.87 9.17
CA LEU A 152 17.69 3.80 9.30
C LEU A 152 18.05 2.51 10.02
N LEU A 153 18.91 1.72 9.40
CA LEU A 153 19.56 0.55 9.99
C LEU A 153 21.06 0.81 10.06
N VAL A 154 21.65 0.62 11.22
CA VAL A 154 23.09 0.69 11.41
C VAL A 154 23.56 -0.61 12.03
N GLU A 155 24.50 -1.28 11.39
CA GLU A 155 25.10 -2.52 11.88
C GLU A 155 26.62 -2.36 11.95
N GLY A 156 27.22 -2.75 13.05
CA GLY A 156 28.65 -2.66 13.28
C GLY A 156 29.24 -3.94 13.83
N ASP A 157 30.29 -4.45 13.20
CA ASP A 157 31.08 -5.57 13.73
C ASP A 157 32.12 -5.02 14.70
N VAL A 158 31.75 -4.99 16.00
CA VAL A 158 32.60 -4.44 17.09
C VAL A 158 33.83 -5.30 17.29
N PHE A 159 33.64 -6.61 17.25
CA PHE A 159 34.69 -7.59 17.44
C PHE A 159 34.53 -8.74 16.44
N GLN A 160 35.62 -9.10 15.77
CA GLN A 160 35.65 -10.22 14.84
C GLN A 160 36.98 -10.96 14.94
N GLN A 161 36.96 -12.12 15.62
CA GLN A 161 38.06 -13.06 15.73
C GLN A 161 37.61 -14.47 15.31
N LYS A 162 38.58 -15.40 15.17
CA LYS A 162 38.28 -16.75 14.68
C LYS A 162 37.24 -17.51 15.51
N GLU A 163 37.20 -17.29 16.82
CA GLU A 163 36.33 -18.02 17.75
C GLU A 163 35.25 -17.16 18.38
N PHE A 164 35.28 -15.84 18.19
CA PHE A 164 34.29 -14.92 18.77
C PHE A 164 34.01 -13.76 17.83
N SER A 165 32.74 -13.51 17.59
CA SER A 165 32.26 -12.34 16.85
C SER A 165 31.18 -11.62 17.65
N TRP A 166 31.24 -10.29 17.64
CA TRP A 166 30.21 -9.46 18.26
C TRP A 166 29.78 -8.35 17.29
N THR A 167 28.53 -8.43 16.86
CA THR A 167 27.89 -7.46 15.97
C THR A 167 26.81 -6.72 16.74
N LEU A 168 26.80 -5.40 16.65
CA LEU A 168 25.73 -4.56 17.15
C LEU A 168 24.86 -4.08 15.99
N SER A 169 23.55 -4.10 16.19
CA SER A 169 22.58 -3.58 15.24
C SER A 169 21.61 -2.63 15.94
N ALA A 170 21.33 -1.49 15.31
CA ALA A 170 20.35 -0.52 15.76
C ALA A 170 19.49 -0.09 14.59
N ASN A 171 18.18 0.02 14.81
CA ASN A 171 17.24 0.51 13.82
C ASN A 171 16.41 1.68 14.36
N LEU A 172 16.06 2.60 13.47
CA LEU A 172 15.18 3.73 13.74
C LEU A 172 14.16 3.82 12.60
N GLY A 173 12.89 3.83 12.95
CA GLY A 173 11.79 4.04 11.99
C GLY A 173 10.94 5.24 12.39
N LEU A 174 10.75 6.17 11.47
CA LEU A 174 9.86 7.32 11.60
C LEU A 174 8.78 7.22 10.54
N ASN A 175 7.51 7.29 10.96
CA ASN A 175 6.38 7.17 10.07
C ASN A 175 5.36 8.29 10.36
N LYS A 176 4.79 8.86 9.28
CA LYS A 176 3.73 9.84 9.37
C LYS A 176 2.61 9.52 8.39
N ASN A 177 1.43 9.22 8.93
CA ASN A 177 0.20 9.07 8.19
C ASN A 177 -0.60 10.38 8.16
N LYS A 178 -1.23 10.66 7.03
CA LYS A 178 -2.15 11.80 6.89
C LYS A 178 -3.28 11.44 5.93
N ILE A 179 -4.50 11.66 6.36
CA ILE A 179 -5.66 11.70 5.46
C ILE A 179 -5.57 13.03 4.69
N LYS A 180 -5.54 12.95 3.36
CA LYS A 180 -5.42 14.12 2.47
C LYS A 180 -6.79 14.60 2.01
N GLU A 181 -7.71 13.66 1.79
CA GLU A 181 -9.08 13.92 1.32
C GLU A 181 -10.02 12.89 1.95
N LEU A 182 -11.24 13.28 2.28
CA LEU A 182 -12.28 12.38 2.79
C LEU A 182 -13.48 12.26 1.84
N TYR A 183 -13.87 13.25 1.12
CA TYR A 183 -14.86 13.42 0.02
C TYR A 183 -15.34 14.86 -0.08
#